data_95fb66a931455df97bc9a9ec5bd32121
#
_entry.id   95fb66a931455df97bc9a9ec5bd32121
#
_cell.length_a   1.000
_cell.length_b   1.000
_cell.length_c   1.000
_cell.angle_alpha   90.00
_cell.angle_beta   90.00
_cell.angle_gamma   90.00
#
_symmetry.space_group_name_H-M   'P 1'
#
loop_
_entity.id
_entity.type
_entity.pdbx_description
1 polymer ?
#
loop_
_entity_poly.entity_id
_entity_poly.type
_entity_poly.pdbx_seq_one_letter_code
_entity_poly.pdbx_strand_id
1 'polypeptide(L)'
;ANLVSVITAILSLALSLYLVRSIRALHRKVNRNADRVSKELSGQTGRIKSELADVYHQFEAIEQLLPLLKLSAPLPPSRGWAASPDFLLTLAHVTKSIRPRFTVELGSGTSTLVLAKSGARKIISLDHSPEFGSQTREMLAAHKVRGVEILIHELESYPSGYKWYAKSTLKGLAKIDLLIIDGPPSSTNPDARYPALEHLVPLLSPKATVILDDVYRDEERKLADAIVKALPNHVLT
;
A
#
# COMPACT_ATOMS: atom_id res chain seq x y z
N ALA A 1 -5.14 54.35 65.05
CA ALA A 1 -4.79 52.99 64.62
C ALA A 1 -3.32 52.74 64.95
N ASN A 2 -3.03 51.66 65.67
CA ASN A 2 -1.69 51.34 66.10
C ASN A 2 -0.88 50.94 64.82
N LEU A 3 0.34 51.43 64.64
CA LEU A 3 1.21 51.17 63.49
C LEU A 3 1.28 49.67 63.13
N VAL A 4 1.28 48.83 64.17
CA VAL A 4 1.27 47.36 64.04
C VAL A 4 0.03 46.84 63.32
N SER A 5 -1.17 47.38 63.63
CA SER A 5 -2.42 46.95 62.99
C SER A 5 -2.51 47.39 61.51
N VAL A 6 -1.91 48.50 61.16
CA VAL A 6 -1.81 48.94 59.76
C VAL A 6 -0.85 48.02 58.96
N ILE A 7 0.31 47.71 59.53
CA ILE A 7 1.30 46.81 58.91
C ILE A 7 0.70 45.40 58.69
N THR A 8 0.02 44.85 59.71
CA THR A 8 -0.63 43.53 59.59
C THR A 8 -1.74 43.50 58.52
N ALA A 9 -2.52 44.56 58.42
CA ALA A 9 -3.54 44.68 57.37
C ALA A 9 -2.94 44.74 55.94
N ILE A 10 -1.85 45.49 55.78
CA ILE A 10 -1.12 45.56 54.48
C ILE A 10 -0.54 44.23 54.11
N LEU A 11 0.11 43.51 55.05
CA LEU A 11 0.70 42.19 54.82
C LEU A 11 -0.38 41.15 54.47
N SER A 12 -1.52 41.17 55.17
CA SER A 12 -2.69 40.31 54.88
C SER A 12 -3.26 40.56 53.50
N LEU A 13 -3.43 41.82 53.10
CA LEU A 13 -3.89 42.17 51.76
C LEU A 13 -2.91 41.74 50.67
N ALA A 14 -1.58 41.95 50.89
CA ALA A 14 -0.55 41.52 49.95
C ALA A 14 -0.53 40.00 49.80
N LEU A 15 -0.64 39.25 50.91
CA LEU A 15 -0.74 37.80 50.87
C LEU A 15 -1.97 37.29 50.13
N SER A 16 -3.14 37.93 50.40
CA SER A 16 -4.39 37.60 49.72
C SER A 16 -4.30 37.85 48.22
N LEU A 17 -3.73 38.97 47.81
CA LEU A 17 -3.50 39.28 46.37
C LEU A 17 -2.51 38.29 45.73
N TYR A 18 -1.45 37.90 46.42
CA TYR A 18 -0.50 36.89 45.96
C TYR A 18 -1.20 35.53 45.79
N LEU A 19 -1.98 35.08 46.77
CA LEU A 19 -2.72 33.82 46.70
C LEU A 19 -3.70 33.81 45.52
N VAL A 20 -4.49 34.88 45.36
CA VAL A 20 -5.42 34.99 44.20
C VAL A 20 -4.72 34.94 42.87
N ARG A 21 -3.55 35.62 42.73
CA ARG A 21 -2.75 35.55 41.50
C ARG A 21 -2.20 34.13 41.26
N SER A 22 -1.70 33.49 42.31
CA SER A 22 -1.16 32.11 42.21
C SER A 22 -2.23 31.09 41.83
N ILE A 23 -3.42 31.17 42.45
CA ILE A 23 -4.56 30.32 42.11
C ILE A 23 -5.00 30.55 40.66
N ARG A 24 -5.11 31.80 40.20
CA ARG A 24 -5.45 32.11 38.82
C ARG A 24 -4.38 31.59 37.83
N ALA A 25 -3.10 31.64 38.18
CA ALA A 25 -2.02 31.12 37.37
C ALA A 25 -2.08 29.58 37.28
N LEU A 26 -2.33 28.91 38.41
CA LEU A 26 -2.52 27.47 38.48
C LEU A 26 -3.73 27.03 37.66
N HIS A 27 -4.88 27.70 37.83
CA HIS A 27 -6.10 27.41 37.08
C HIS A 27 -5.88 27.53 35.57
N ARG A 28 -5.20 28.59 35.12
CA ARG A 28 -4.83 28.74 33.68
C ARG A 28 -3.91 27.64 33.18
N LYS A 29 -2.97 27.14 34.03
CA LYS A 29 -2.10 26.04 33.68
C LYS A 29 -2.85 24.71 33.58
N VAL A 30 -3.77 24.48 34.53
CA VAL A 30 -4.63 23.27 34.53
C VAL A 30 -5.51 23.25 33.28
N ASN A 31 -6.22 24.36 33.00
CA ASN A 31 -7.08 24.43 31.81
C ASN A 31 -6.30 24.21 30.51
N ARG A 32 -5.14 24.86 30.34
CA ARG A 32 -4.31 24.64 29.15
C ARG A 32 -3.84 23.17 29.02
N ASN A 33 -3.53 22.51 30.12
CA ASN A 33 -3.17 21.10 30.10
C ASN A 33 -4.38 20.22 29.77
N ALA A 34 -5.56 20.53 30.33
CA ALA A 34 -6.79 19.82 30.01
C ALA A 34 -7.16 19.94 28.53
N ASP A 35 -7.09 21.16 27.96
CA ASP A 35 -7.32 21.41 26.53
C ASP A 35 -6.35 20.64 25.64
N ARG A 36 -5.06 20.61 26.01
CA ARG A 36 -4.03 19.86 25.29
C ARG A 36 -4.32 18.36 25.29
N VAL A 37 -4.60 17.80 26.47
CA VAL A 37 -4.92 16.37 26.63
C VAL A 37 -6.20 16.01 25.86
N SER A 38 -7.24 16.86 25.95
CA SER A 38 -8.49 16.66 25.20
C SER A 38 -8.26 16.64 23.68
N LYS A 39 -7.44 17.57 23.17
CA LYS A 39 -7.09 17.62 21.74
C LYS A 39 -6.30 16.41 21.29
N GLU A 40 -5.33 15.97 22.10
CA GLU A 40 -4.52 14.78 21.83
C GLU A 40 -5.38 13.51 21.84
N LEU A 41 -6.25 13.36 22.82
CA LEU A 41 -7.19 12.24 22.92
C LEU A 41 -8.16 12.19 21.74
N SER A 42 -8.70 13.34 21.34
CA SER A 42 -9.57 13.45 20.15
C SER A 42 -8.84 13.05 18.88
N GLY A 43 -7.57 13.46 18.73
CA GLY A 43 -6.72 13.06 17.60
C GLY A 43 -6.45 11.56 17.57
N GLN A 44 -6.11 10.95 18.73
CA GLN A 44 -5.91 9.50 18.83
C GLN A 44 -7.21 8.73 18.54
N THR A 45 -8.34 9.18 19.07
CA THR A 45 -9.65 8.56 18.79
C THR A 45 -10.00 8.63 17.30
N GLY A 46 -9.69 9.74 16.64
CA GLY A 46 -9.87 9.89 15.19
C GLY A 46 -9.04 8.87 14.40
N ARG A 47 -7.75 8.71 14.76
CA ARG A 47 -6.86 7.73 14.12
C ARG A 47 -7.35 6.29 14.30
N ILE A 48 -7.71 5.91 15.53
CA ILE A 48 -8.24 4.57 15.81
C ILE A 48 -9.51 4.28 15.01
N LYS A 49 -10.41 5.25 14.87
CA LYS A 49 -11.62 5.10 14.05
C LYS A 49 -11.28 4.89 12.57
N SER A 50 -10.32 5.63 12.03
CA SER A 50 -9.86 5.45 10.66
C SER A 50 -9.22 4.08 10.44
N GLU A 51 -8.30 3.68 11.32
CA GLU A 51 -7.66 2.35 11.26
C GLU A 51 -8.67 1.22 11.36
N LEU A 52 -9.69 1.37 12.22
CA LEU A 52 -10.77 0.38 12.33
C LEU A 52 -11.61 0.31 11.05
N ALA A 53 -11.93 1.45 10.46
CA ALA A 53 -12.66 1.48 9.18
C ALA A 53 -11.87 0.81 8.06
N ASP A 54 -10.54 1.02 8.00
CA ASP A 54 -9.66 0.35 7.05
C ASP A 54 -9.63 -1.16 7.26
N VAL A 55 -9.58 -1.63 8.51
CA VAL A 55 -9.67 -3.06 8.83
C VAL A 55 -11.01 -3.66 8.38
N TYR A 56 -12.13 -2.98 8.61
CA TYR A 56 -13.43 -3.42 8.12
C TYR A 56 -13.48 -3.49 6.59
N HIS A 57 -12.95 -2.51 5.89
CA HIS A 57 -12.86 -2.51 4.43
C HIS A 57 -12.06 -3.71 3.90
N GLN A 58 -10.91 -4.01 4.52
CA GLN A 58 -10.11 -5.18 4.15
C GLN A 58 -10.84 -6.51 4.44
N PHE A 59 -11.61 -6.57 5.54
CA PHE A 59 -12.42 -7.74 5.86
C PHE A 59 -13.55 -7.95 4.85
N GLU A 60 -14.29 -6.90 4.50
CA GLU A 60 -15.33 -6.96 3.47
C GLU A 60 -14.76 -7.38 2.10
N ALA A 61 -13.56 -6.92 1.78
CA ALA A 61 -12.87 -7.30 0.54
C ALA A 61 -12.52 -8.80 0.52
N ILE A 62 -12.01 -9.37 1.62
CA ILE A 62 -11.69 -10.80 1.67
C ILE A 62 -12.94 -11.67 1.64
N GLU A 63 -14.03 -11.24 2.28
CA GLU A 63 -15.31 -11.96 2.22
C GLU A 63 -15.86 -12.04 0.79
N GLN A 64 -15.74 -10.97 0.02
CA GLN A 64 -16.13 -10.93 -1.39
C GLN A 64 -15.18 -11.72 -2.30
N LEU A 65 -13.88 -11.71 -1.99
CA LEU A 65 -12.85 -12.38 -2.78
C LEU A 65 -12.96 -13.91 -2.72
N LEU A 66 -13.11 -14.47 -1.51
CA LEU A 66 -13.06 -15.93 -1.30
C LEU A 66 -14.02 -16.74 -2.17
N PRO A 67 -15.31 -16.38 -2.30
CA PRO A 67 -16.24 -17.10 -3.16
C PRO A 67 -15.88 -17.02 -4.66
N LEU A 68 -15.14 -16.01 -5.07
CA LEU A 68 -14.73 -15.84 -6.46
C LEU A 68 -13.63 -16.81 -6.91
N LEU A 69 -12.80 -17.33 -5.99
CA LEU A 69 -11.53 -17.98 -6.32
C LEU A 69 -11.57 -19.51 -6.41
N LYS A 70 -12.57 -20.18 -5.84
CA LYS A 70 -12.63 -21.67 -5.77
C LYS A 70 -11.30 -22.29 -5.30
N LEU A 71 -10.87 -21.90 -4.11
CA LEU A 71 -9.58 -22.29 -3.54
C LEU A 71 -9.55 -23.80 -3.20
N SER A 72 -8.36 -24.41 -3.30
CA SER A 72 -8.12 -25.82 -2.92
C SER A 72 -7.35 -25.96 -1.60
N ALA A 73 -6.81 -24.86 -1.08
CA ALA A 73 -6.08 -24.74 0.17
C ALA A 73 -6.36 -23.36 0.79
N PRO A 74 -5.99 -23.10 2.05
CA PRO A 74 -6.08 -21.77 2.64
C PRO A 74 -5.19 -20.75 1.91
N LEU A 75 -5.63 -19.49 1.89
CA LEU A 75 -4.74 -18.37 1.49
C LEU A 75 -3.69 -18.12 2.58
N PRO A 76 -2.47 -17.72 2.20
CA PRO A 76 -1.50 -17.23 3.16
C PRO A 76 -1.99 -15.94 3.82
N PRO A 77 -1.47 -15.56 5.01
CA PRO A 77 -1.82 -14.31 5.66
C PRO A 77 -1.46 -13.09 4.80
N SER A 78 -2.38 -12.15 4.66
CA SER A 78 -2.16 -10.86 3.99
C SER A 78 -1.42 -9.89 4.91
N ARG A 79 -0.14 -10.15 5.17
CA ARG A 79 0.73 -9.31 6.02
C ARG A 79 2.08 -9.06 5.35
N GLY A 80 2.74 -7.99 5.77
CA GLY A 80 4.06 -7.63 5.28
C GLY A 80 4.01 -7.20 3.81
N TRP A 81 4.66 -7.95 2.95
CA TRP A 81 4.73 -7.67 1.50
C TRP A 81 3.59 -8.30 0.69
N ALA A 82 2.64 -8.97 1.34
CA ALA A 82 1.51 -9.56 0.63
C ALA A 82 0.54 -8.46 0.18
N ALA A 83 0.02 -8.60 -1.04
CA ALA A 83 -1.01 -7.72 -1.58
C ALA A 83 -2.23 -7.65 -0.67
N SER A 84 -2.80 -6.45 -0.52
CA SER A 84 -3.97 -6.22 0.33
C SER A 84 -5.23 -6.89 -0.23
N PRO A 85 -6.21 -7.26 0.62
CA PRO A 85 -7.45 -7.90 0.19
C PRO A 85 -8.24 -7.10 -0.85
N ASP A 86 -8.32 -5.79 -0.74
CA ASP A 86 -9.01 -4.92 -1.69
C ASP A 86 -8.31 -4.86 -3.05
N PHE A 87 -6.97 -4.83 -3.06
CA PHE A 87 -6.20 -4.97 -4.29
C PHE A 87 -6.43 -6.34 -4.94
N LEU A 88 -6.38 -7.42 -4.16
CA LEU A 88 -6.66 -8.78 -4.64
C LEU A 88 -8.10 -8.91 -5.21
N LEU A 89 -9.09 -8.29 -4.58
CA LEU A 89 -10.46 -8.26 -5.07
C LEU A 89 -10.56 -7.50 -6.40
N THR A 90 -9.89 -6.38 -6.53
CA THR A 90 -9.78 -5.61 -7.77
C THR A 90 -9.16 -6.45 -8.88
N LEU A 91 -8.04 -7.14 -8.60
CA LEU A 91 -7.42 -8.07 -9.56
C LEU A 91 -8.40 -9.17 -10.02
N ALA A 92 -9.14 -9.75 -9.08
CA ALA A 92 -10.12 -10.79 -9.39
C ALA A 92 -11.22 -10.27 -10.32
N HIS A 93 -11.80 -9.12 -10.04
CA HIS A 93 -12.85 -8.51 -10.85
C HIS A 93 -12.37 -8.13 -12.25
N VAL A 94 -11.23 -7.43 -12.34
CA VAL A 94 -10.65 -7.04 -13.62
C VAL A 94 -10.32 -8.28 -14.45
N THR A 95 -9.61 -9.26 -13.87
CA THR A 95 -9.23 -10.48 -14.59
C THR A 95 -10.44 -11.25 -15.11
N LYS A 96 -11.50 -11.39 -14.32
CA LYS A 96 -12.75 -12.04 -14.73
C LYS A 96 -13.46 -11.28 -15.86
N SER A 97 -13.42 -9.95 -15.83
CA SER A 97 -14.05 -9.09 -16.85
C SER A 97 -13.33 -9.20 -18.19
N ILE A 98 -12.00 -9.00 -18.21
CA ILE A 98 -11.22 -8.93 -19.45
C ILE A 98 -10.75 -10.30 -19.97
N ARG A 99 -10.66 -11.33 -19.10
CA ARG A 99 -10.19 -12.69 -19.44
C ARG A 99 -8.88 -12.67 -20.23
N PRO A 100 -7.78 -12.13 -19.67
CA PRO A 100 -6.56 -11.91 -20.42
C PRO A 100 -5.97 -13.24 -20.91
N ARG A 101 -5.49 -13.26 -22.14
CA ARG A 101 -4.79 -14.41 -22.72
C ARG A 101 -3.35 -14.47 -22.26
N PHE A 102 -2.74 -13.30 -22.09
CA PHE A 102 -1.36 -13.17 -21.60
C PHE A 102 -1.27 -12.06 -20.56
N THR A 103 -0.79 -12.44 -19.37
CA THR A 103 -0.58 -11.55 -18.22
C THR A 103 0.88 -11.54 -17.85
N VAL A 104 1.42 -10.36 -17.59
CA VAL A 104 2.74 -10.18 -16.98
C VAL A 104 2.54 -9.48 -15.64
N GLU A 105 3.21 -10.00 -14.62
CA GLU A 105 3.18 -9.50 -13.25
C GLU A 105 4.59 -9.22 -12.76
N LEU A 106 4.78 -8.09 -12.11
CA LEU A 106 6.00 -7.72 -11.42
C LEU A 106 5.80 -7.88 -9.91
N GLY A 107 6.52 -8.82 -9.29
CA GLY A 107 6.31 -9.27 -7.92
C GLY A 107 5.35 -10.44 -7.86
N SER A 108 5.83 -11.63 -7.47
CA SER A 108 4.99 -12.82 -7.35
C SER A 108 4.42 -12.96 -5.95
N GLY A 109 3.22 -13.56 -5.82
CA GLY A 109 2.61 -13.77 -4.52
C GLY A 109 1.17 -14.25 -4.58
N THR A 110 0.39 -13.86 -3.59
CA THR A 110 -1.05 -14.15 -3.53
C THR A 110 -1.79 -13.57 -4.74
N SER A 111 -1.34 -12.44 -5.27
CA SER A 111 -1.84 -11.82 -6.50
C SER A 111 -1.75 -12.77 -7.70
N THR A 112 -0.63 -13.48 -7.86
CA THR A 112 -0.43 -14.51 -8.91
C THR A 112 -1.49 -15.61 -8.84
N LEU A 113 -1.79 -16.08 -7.63
CA LEU A 113 -2.84 -17.09 -7.40
C LEU A 113 -4.22 -16.54 -7.78
N VAL A 114 -4.52 -15.31 -7.36
CA VAL A 114 -5.80 -14.64 -7.66
C VAL A 114 -5.98 -14.47 -9.16
N LEU A 115 -4.97 -14.00 -9.89
CA LEU A 115 -4.98 -13.89 -11.35
C LEU A 115 -5.31 -15.22 -12.02
N ALA A 116 -4.63 -16.30 -11.62
CA ALA A 116 -4.82 -17.64 -12.18
C ALA A 116 -6.23 -18.19 -11.88
N LYS A 117 -6.70 -18.06 -10.63
CA LYS A 117 -8.04 -18.51 -10.22
C LYS A 117 -9.17 -17.67 -10.80
N SER A 118 -8.88 -16.44 -11.21
CA SER A 118 -9.84 -15.52 -11.83
C SER A 118 -9.93 -15.64 -13.35
N GLY A 119 -9.11 -16.49 -13.98
CA GLY A 119 -9.26 -16.84 -15.39
C GLY A 119 -8.21 -16.28 -16.34
N ALA A 120 -7.10 -15.73 -15.84
CA ALA A 120 -5.93 -15.46 -16.67
C ALA A 120 -5.38 -16.77 -17.24
N ARG A 121 -5.13 -16.83 -18.57
CA ARG A 121 -4.78 -18.10 -19.24
C ARG A 121 -3.30 -18.44 -19.13
N LYS A 122 -2.43 -17.48 -19.41
CA LYS A 122 -0.99 -17.57 -19.29
C LYS A 122 -0.50 -16.41 -18.45
N ILE A 123 0.26 -16.71 -17.40
CA ILE A 123 0.85 -15.71 -16.50
C ILE A 123 2.36 -15.93 -16.50
N ILE A 124 3.10 -14.85 -16.72
CA ILE A 124 4.53 -14.77 -16.40
C ILE A 124 4.67 -13.76 -15.27
N SER A 125 5.12 -14.23 -14.11
CA SER A 125 5.39 -13.39 -12.95
C SER A 125 6.91 -13.29 -12.76
N LEU A 126 7.42 -12.07 -12.70
CA LEU A 126 8.82 -11.77 -12.49
C LEU A 126 9.05 -11.52 -11.00
N ASP A 127 9.98 -12.25 -10.41
CA ASP A 127 10.36 -12.06 -9.01
C ASP A 127 11.86 -11.93 -8.85
N HIS A 128 12.28 -11.05 -7.96
CA HIS A 128 13.71 -10.86 -7.65
C HIS A 128 14.17 -11.67 -6.43
N SER A 129 13.23 -12.15 -5.63
CA SER A 129 13.50 -12.92 -4.42
C SER A 129 13.32 -14.41 -4.65
N PRO A 130 14.38 -15.22 -4.51
CA PRO A 130 14.27 -16.68 -4.57
C PRO A 130 13.32 -17.26 -3.52
N GLU A 131 13.26 -16.63 -2.34
CA GLU A 131 12.40 -17.05 -1.26
C GLU A 131 10.93 -16.85 -1.61
N PHE A 132 10.51 -15.63 -1.96
CA PHE A 132 9.11 -15.31 -2.29
C PHE A 132 8.64 -16.04 -3.54
N GLY A 133 9.48 -16.11 -4.58
CA GLY A 133 9.16 -16.86 -5.80
C GLY A 133 8.97 -18.34 -5.54
N SER A 134 9.77 -18.96 -4.65
CA SER A 134 9.61 -20.37 -4.27
C SER A 134 8.33 -20.59 -3.45
N GLN A 135 8.05 -19.75 -2.47
CA GLN A 135 6.80 -19.80 -1.69
C GLN A 135 5.57 -19.67 -2.60
N THR A 136 5.63 -18.79 -3.60
CA THR A 136 4.55 -18.65 -4.58
C THR A 136 4.38 -19.91 -5.43
N ARG A 137 5.45 -20.57 -5.87
CA ARG A 137 5.37 -21.86 -6.58
C ARG A 137 4.70 -22.94 -5.74
N GLU A 138 5.06 -23.05 -4.46
CA GLU A 138 4.47 -24.00 -3.52
C GLU A 138 2.98 -23.73 -3.32
N MET A 139 2.59 -22.47 -3.13
CA MET A 139 1.21 -22.04 -3.03
C MET A 139 0.41 -22.40 -4.29
N LEU A 140 0.91 -22.10 -5.47
CA LEU A 140 0.26 -22.45 -6.75
C LEU A 140 0.09 -23.96 -6.91
N ALA A 141 1.07 -24.75 -6.49
CA ALA A 141 0.98 -26.23 -6.50
C ALA A 141 -0.10 -26.74 -5.54
N ALA A 142 -0.18 -26.21 -4.32
CA ALA A 142 -1.22 -26.55 -3.34
C ALA A 142 -2.63 -26.27 -3.87
N HIS A 143 -2.77 -25.19 -4.64
CA HIS A 143 -4.03 -24.82 -5.30
C HIS A 143 -4.24 -25.47 -6.68
N LYS A 144 -3.36 -26.39 -7.10
CA LYS A 144 -3.43 -27.11 -8.39
C LYS A 144 -3.53 -26.17 -9.60
N VAL A 145 -2.83 -25.03 -9.54
CA VAL A 145 -2.80 -24.03 -10.61
C VAL A 145 -1.87 -24.49 -11.73
N ARG A 146 -2.27 -24.21 -12.97
CA ARG A 146 -1.46 -24.41 -14.19
C ARG A 146 -1.45 -23.12 -15.01
N GLY A 147 -0.51 -23.03 -15.95
CA GLY A 147 -0.40 -21.86 -16.85
C GLY A 147 0.29 -20.65 -16.24
N VAL A 148 0.99 -20.84 -15.12
CA VAL A 148 1.79 -19.81 -14.45
C VAL A 148 3.26 -20.20 -14.52
N GLU A 149 4.09 -19.27 -14.95
CA GLU A 149 5.54 -19.35 -14.92
C GLU A 149 6.10 -18.24 -14.03
N ILE A 150 6.91 -18.58 -13.04
CA ILE A 150 7.57 -17.61 -12.16
C ILE A 150 9.04 -17.59 -12.53
N LEU A 151 9.48 -16.45 -13.08
CA LEU A 151 10.87 -16.21 -13.44
C LEU A 151 11.56 -15.52 -12.27
N ILE A 152 12.43 -16.25 -11.60
CA ILE A 152 13.15 -15.77 -10.41
C ILE A 152 14.58 -15.41 -10.85
N HIS A 153 14.90 -14.13 -10.80
CA HIS A 153 16.23 -13.60 -11.09
C HIS A 153 16.52 -12.38 -10.22
N GLU A 154 17.73 -12.28 -9.71
CA GLU A 154 18.18 -11.07 -9.02
C GLU A 154 18.04 -9.84 -9.93
N LEU A 155 17.87 -8.68 -9.32
CA LEU A 155 17.81 -7.42 -10.07
C LEU A 155 19.16 -7.11 -10.69
N GLU A 156 19.17 -6.77 -11.98
CA GLU A 156 20.35 -6.33 -12.72
C GLU A 156 20.52 -4.82 -12.67
N SER A 157 21.77 -4.35 -12.68
CA SER A 157 22.10 -2.95 -12.87
C SER A 157 21.95 -2.55 -14.34
N TYR A 158 21.24 -1.46 -14.58
CA TYR A 158 21.06 -0.89 -15.91
C TYR A 158 22.01 0.31 -16.14
N PRO A 159 22.38 0.60 -17.39
CA PRO A 159 23.29 1.72 -17.70
C PRO A 159 22.79 3.06 -17.19
N SER A 160 21.48 3.23 -17.06
CA SER A 160 20.82 4.43 -16.52
C SER A 160 20.97 4.60 -15.00
N GLY A 161 21.65 3.66 -14.31
CA GLY A 161 22.00 3.74 -12.89
C GLY A 161 20.98 3.14 -11.93
N TYR A 162 19.87 2.55 -12.42
CA TYR A 162 18.90 1.85 -11.58
C TYR A 162 19.12 0.32 -11.62
N LYS A 163 18.56 -0.39 -10.62
CA LYS A 163 18.45 -1.85 -10.61
C LYS A 163 17.03 -2.24 -10.93
N TRP A 164 16.86 -3.23 -11.81
CA TRP A 164 15.54 -3.72 -12.18
C TRP A 164 15.61 -5.18 -12.66
N TYR A 165 14.44 -5.75 -13.02
CA TYR A 165 14.35 -7.14 -13.45
C TYR A 165 15.33 -7.47 -14.57
N ALA A 166 15.90 -8.66 -14.52
CA ALA A 166 16.92 -9.10 -15.46
C ALA A 166 16.41 -9.04 -16.91
N LYS A 167 17.22 -8.53 -17.83
CA LYS A 167 16.87 -8.45 -19.26
C LYS A 167 16.49 -9.80 -19.87
N SER A 168 17.05 -10.89 -19.34
CA SER A 168 16.71 -12.24 -19.75
C SER A 168 15.27 -12.61 -19.51
N THR A 169 14.64 -12.09 -18.43
CA THR A 169 13.25 -12.35 -18.07
C THR A 169 12.25 -11.60 -18.95
N LEU A 170 12.72 -10.58 -19.65
CA LEU A 170 11.88 -9.77 -20.54
C LEU A 170 11.84 -10.35 -21.98
N LYS A 171 12.72 -11.30 -22.28
CA LYS A 171 12.79 -11.89 -23.63
C LYS A 171 11.51 -12.64 -23.98
N GLY A 172 10.98 -12.36 -25.18
CA GLY A 172 9.78 -13.01 -25.68
C GLY A 172 8.46 -12.51 -25.10
N LEU A 173 8.49 -11.53 -24.21
CA LEU A 173 7.28 -10.83 -23.79
C LEU A 173 6.79 -9.94 -24.93
N ALA A 174 5.55 -10.11 -25.32
CA ALA A 174 4.89 -9.27 -26.32
C ALA A 174 3.36 -9.46 -26.25
N LYS A 175 2.60 -8.46 -26.68
CA LYS A 175 1.14 -8.49 -26.71
C LYS A 175 0.53 -8.82 -25.34
N ILE A 176 1.00 -8.12 -24.31
CA ILE A 176 0.54 -8.26 -22.92
C ILE A 176 -0.88 -7.70 -22.84
N ASP A 177 -1.86 -8.53 -22.43
CA ASP A 177 -3.25 -8.11 -22.26
C ASP A 177 -3.53 -7.52 -20.88
N LEU A 178 -2.77 -7.98 -19.86
CA LEU A 178 -2.85 -7.47 -18.50
C LEU A 178 -1.44 -7.34 -17.90
N LEU A 179 -1.08 -6.16 -17.48
CA LEU A 179 0.17 -5.86 -16.80
C LEU A 179 -0.12 -5.46 -15.36
N ILE A 180 0.47 -6.20 -14.41
CA ILE A 180 0.44 -5.88 -12.98
C ILE A 180 1.81 -5.36 -12.55
N ILE A 181 1.82 -4.18 -11.93
CA ILE A 181 3.05 -3.54 -11.45
C ILE A 181 2.96 -3.44 -9.93
N ASP A 182 3.53 -4.44 -9.24
CA ASP A 182 3.61 -4.50 -7.77
C ASP A 182 5.05 -4.82 -7.30
N GLY A 183 6.02 -4.49 -8.13
CA GLY A 183 7.44 -4.70 -7.86
C GLY A 183 8.33 -3.96 -8.85
N PRO A 184 9.63 -3.89 -8.55
CA PRO A 184 10.29 -4.32 -7.32
C PRO A 184 9.98 -3.36 -6.14
N PRO A 185 10.35 -3.75 -4.89
CA PRO A 185 10.13 -2.89 -3.72
C PRO A 185 10.85 -1.54 -3.83
N SER A 186 10.22 -0.48 -3.32
CA SER A 186 10.79 0.88 -3.29
C SER A 186 12.13 0.97 -2.54
N SER A 187 12.42 -0.01 -1.66
CA SER A 187 13.71 -0.11 -0.97
C SER A 187 14.89 -0.47 -1.88
N THR A 188 14.65 -0.89 -3.11
CA THR A 188 15.71 -1.29 -4.04
C THR A 188 16.42 -0.10 -4.68
N ASN A 189 15.69 0.91 -5.06
CA ASN A 189 16.17 2.21 -5.56
C ASN A 189 15.02 3.22 -5.68
N PRO A 190 15.30 4.53 -5.74
CA PRO A 190 14.29 5.52 -6.07
C PRO A 190 13.58 5.20 -7.39
N ASP A 191 12.29 5.54 -7.48
CA ASP A 191 11.46 5.27 -8.66
C ASP A 191 11.54 3.78 -9.11
N ALA A 192 11.59 2.81 -8.18
CA ALA A 192 11.91 1.40 -8.44
C ALA A 192 11.01 0.74 -9.49
N ARG A 193 9.76 1.14 -9.58
CA ARG A 193 8.77 0.59 -10.55
C ARG A 193 8.75 1.37 -11.87
N TYR A 194 9.36 2.54 -11.93
CA TYR A 194 9.33 3.43 -13.11
C TYR A 194 9.88 2.80 -14.40
N PRO A 195 10.90 1.91 -14.37
CA PRO A 195 11.38 1.26 -15.59
C PRO A 195 10.34 0.38 -16.30
N ALA A 196 9.23 0.03 -15.65
CA ALA A 196 8.12 -0.67 -16.33
C ALA A 196 7.55 0.15 -17.50
N LEU A 197 7.60 1.48 -17.43
CA LEU A 197 7.19 2.39 -18.52
C LEU A 197 8.03 2.15 -19.78
N GLU A 198 9.35 2.03 -19.63
CA GLU A 198 10.27 1.84 -20.75
C GLU A 198 10.24 0.42 -21.31
N HIS A 199 10.19 -0.58 -20.41
CA HIS A 199 10.43 -1.96 -20.79
C HIS A 199 9.19 -2.78 -21.08
N LEU A 200 8.04 -2.45 -20.46
CA LEU A 200 6.82 -3.26 -20.57
C LEU A 200 5.66 -2.54 -21.26
N VAL A 201 5.52 -1.24 -21.08
CA VAL A 201 4.43 -0.48 -21.75
C VAL A 201 4.48 -0.62 -23.28
N PRO A 202 5.65 -0.61 -23.95
CA PRO A 202 5.72 -0.83 -25.39
C PRO A 202 5.31 -2.24 -25.85
N LEU A 203 5.25 -3.22 -24.93
CA LEU A 203 4.90 -4.61 -25.19
C LEU A 203 3.41 -4.91 -25.02
N LEU A 204 2.62 -3.92 -24.64
CA LEU A 204 1.18 -4.06 -24.40
C LEU A 204 0.40 -4.33 -25.70
N SER A 205 -0.66 -5.10 -25.58
CA SER A 205 -1.65 -5.23 -26.65
C SER A 205 -2.49 -3.93 -26.76
N PRO A 206 -3.13 -3.64 -27.91
CA PRO A 206 -3.89 -2.39 -28.09
C PRO A 206 -5.05 -2.17 -27.12
N LYS A 207 -5.52 -3.23 -26.47
CA LYS A 207 -6.62 -3.20 -25.48
C LYS A 207 -6.14 -3.69 -24.10
N ALA A 208 -4.86 -3.55 -23.83
CA ALA A 208 -4.30 -3.99 -22.57
C ALA A 208 -4.89 -3.20 -21.39
N THR A 209 -4.88 -3.84 -20.23
CA THR A 209 -5.13 -3.19 -18.95
C THR A 209 -3.83 -3.17 -18.14
N VAL A 210 -3.54 -2.05 -17.52
CA VAL A 210 -2.42 -1.92 -16.57
C VAL A 210 -2.99 -1.67 -15.18
N ILE A 211 -2.53 -2.42 -14.20
CA ILE A 211 -2.84 -2.22 -12.77
C ILE A 211 -1.53 -1.92 -12.05
N LEU A 212 -1.50 -0.80 -11.37
CA LEU A 212 -0.38 -0.34 -10.58
C LEU A 212 -0.81 -0.28 -9.12
N ASP A 213 -0.07 -0.98 -8.25
CA ASP A 213 -0.29 -0.92 -6.81
C ASP A 213 0.39 0.29 -6.17
N ASP A 214 0.00 0.60 -4.93
CA ASP A 214 0.60 1.65 -4.09
C ASP A 214 0.53 3.09 -4.66
N VAL A 215 -0.43 3.42 -5.51
CA VAL A 215 -0.57 4.75 -6.14
C VAL A 215 -0.76 5.91 -5.16
N TYR A 216 -0.93 5.64 -3.87
CA TYR A 216 -0.91 6.65 -2.82
C TYR A 216 0.50 7.22 -2.57
N ARG A 217 1.57 6.52 -3.00
CA ARG A 217 2.95 6.98 -2.93
C ARG A 217 3.26 7.91 -4.10
N ASP A 218 4.11 8.91 -3.88
CA ASP A 218 4.43 9.91 -4.89
C ASP A 218 5.15 9.34 -6.12
N GLU A 219 6.01 8.33 -5.91
CA GLU A 219 6.76 7.66 -7.00
C GLU A 219 5.82 6.89 -7.92
N GLU A 220 4.89 6.10 -7.36
CA GLU A 220 3.91 5.33 -8.11
C GLU A 220 2.87 6.23 -8.80
N ARG A 221 2.48 7.34 -8.16
CA ARG A 221 1.61 8.35 -8.80
C ARG A 221 2.27 8.97 -10.02
N LYS A 222 3.55 9.31 -9.92
CA LYS A 222 4.35 9.82 -11.05
C LYS A 222 4.43 8.79 -12.19
N LEU A 223 4.59 7.50 -11.86
CA LEU A 223 4.55 6.41 -12.85
C LEU A 223 3.17 6.31 -13.50
N ALA A 224 2.08 6.34 -12.72
CA ALA A 224 0.72 6.31 -13.24
C ALA A 224 0.46 7.42 -14.24
N ASP A 225 0.83 8.67 -13.90
CA ASP A 225 0.71 9.83 -14.81
C ASP A 225 1.52 9.65 -16.10
N ALA A 226 2.71 9.06 -16.01
CA ALA A 226 3.56 8.79 -17.17
C ALA A 226 2.97 7.69 -18.07
N ILE A 227 2.40 6.63 -17.49
CA ILE A 227 1.69 5.56 -18.23
C ILE A 227 0.48 6.13 -18.95
N VAL A 228 -0.34 6.95 -18.29
CA VAL A 228 -1.51 7.60 -18.92
C VAL A 228 -1.11 8.45 -20.14
N LYS A 229 -0.01 9.21 -20.01
CA LYS A 229 0.54 9.98 -21.14
C LYS A 229 1.04 9.12 -22.30
N ALA A 230 1.65 7.97 -21.98
CA ALA A 230 2.14 7.02 -22.98
C ALA A 230 1.02 6.23 -23.67
N LEU A 231 -0.15 6.13 -23.04
CA LEU A 231 -1.31 5.36 -23.51
C LEU A 231 -2.55 6.25 -23.72
N PRO A 232 -2.52 7.19 -24.68
CA PRO A 232 -3.57 8.22 -24.83
C PRO A 232 -4.97 7.66 -25.16
N ASN A 233 -5.04 6.41 -25.59
CA ASN A 233 -6.32 5.73 -25.90
C ASN A 233 -6.84 4.87 -24.73
N HIS A 234 -6.20 4.92 -23.56
CA HIS A 234 -6.62 4.22 -22.37
C HIS A 234 -7.27 5.20 -21.38
N VAL A 235 -8.15 4.70 -20.54
CA VAL A 235 -8.85 5.47 -19.52
C VAL A 235 -8.29 5.11 -18.17
N LEU A 236 -7.98 6.11 -17.37
CA LEU A 236 -7.65 5.92 -15.95
C LEU A 236 -8.97 5.76 -15.17
N THR A 237 -9.06 4.70 -14.37
CA THR A 237 -10.23 4.40 -13.52
C THR A 237 -9.80 4.17 -12.08
#